data_56b55cc8f8e02e5a3f33fc9ddbc6d16d
#
_entry.id   56b55cc8f8e02e5a3f33fc9ddbc6d16d
#
_cell.length_a   1.000
_cell.length_b   1.000
_cell.length_c   1.000
_cell.angle_alpha   90.00
_cell.angle_beta   90.00
_cell.angle_gamma   90.00
#
_symmetry.space_group_name_H-M   'P 1'
#
loop_
_entity.id
_entity.type
_entity.pdbx_description
1 polymer ?
#
loop_
_entity_poly.entity_id
_entity_poly.type
_entity_poly.pdbx_seq_one_letter_code
_entity_poly.pdbx_strand_id
1 'polypeptide(L)'
;MLFRRYHIFPMWLGIKIYTRRFWKTQHVKIGGCYPVTHKMFYEPEDVVGEIYVTDLYKQPLGMMTERDAYLEGGYCLEEYKRTLEEINKKPWDPTASVWVCKFRFVPSDVLDPNGGTGDFDEYKRLYYEHMREI
;
A
#
# COMPACT_ATOMS: atom_id res chain seq x y z
N MET A 1 4.73 8.00 4.70
CA MET A 1 3.87 6.86 5.03
C MET A 1 4.57 5.55 4.68
N LEU A 2 4.54 4.60 5.57
CA LEU A 2 5.29 3.35 5.43
C LEU A 2 4.50 2.31 4.66
N PHE A 3 5.12 1.75 3.61
CA PHE A 3 4.56 0.65 2.82
C PHE A 3 5.58 -0.48 2.71
N ARG A 4 5.11 -1.72 2.54
CA ARG A 4 5.99 -2.84 2.22
C ARG A 4 6.61 -2.62 0.84
N ARG A 5 7.85 -3.06 0.65
CA ARG A 5 8.57 -2.87 -0.62
C ARG A 5 7.81 -3.50 -1.80
N TYR A 6 7.19 -4.65 -1.60
CA TYR A 6 6.42 -5.34 -2.65
C TYR A 6 5.10 -4.63 -3.00
N HIS A 7 4.68 -3.59 -2.27
CA HIS A 7 3.51 -2.78 -2.62
C HIS A 7 3.84 -1.56 -3.48
N ILE A 8 5.10 -1.19 -3.62
CA ILE A 8 5.49 0.01 -4.36
C ILE A 8 5.14 -0.12 -5.86
N PHE A 9 5.45 -1.28 -6.46
CA PHE A 9 5.18 -1.50 -7.87
C PHE A 9 3.69 -1.42 -8.22
N PRO A 10 2.76 -2.09 -7.50
CA PRO A 10 1.33 -1.94 -7.79
C PRO A 10 0.80 -0.53 -7.54
N MET A 11 1.41 0.24 -6.63
CA MET A 11 1.10 1.67 -6.47
C MET A 11 1.50 2.45 -7.72
N TRP A 12 2.70 2.19 -8.24
CA TRP A 12 3.19 2.83 -9.45
C TRP A 12 2.32 2.52 -10.66
N LEU A 13 1.82 1.27 -10.77
CA LEU A 13 0.90 0.85 -11.83
C LEU A 13 -0.51 1.44 -11.71
N GLY A 14 -0.85 2.03 -10.57
CA GLY A 14 -2.21 2.50 -10.31
C GLY A 14 -3.20 1.39 -9.94
N ILE A 15 -2.71 0.19 -9.64
CA ILE A 15 -3.54 -0.93 -9.17
C ILE A 15 -3.82 -0.77 -7.68
N LYS A 16 -2.79 -0.50 -6.87
CA LYS A 16 -2.97 -0.24 -5.45
C LYS A 16 -3.31 1.23 -5.25
N ILE A 17 -4.58 1.49 -4.93
CA ILE A 17 -5.11 2.84 -4.65
C ILE A 17 -5.74 2.93 -3.26
N TYR A 18 -5.76 1.83 -2.51
CA TYR A 18 -6.23 1.78 -1.13
C TYR A 18 -5.15 1.24 -0.22
N THR A 19 -5.20 1.70 1.04
CA THR A 19 -4.47 1.06 2.14
C THR A 19 -5.38 0.99 3.36
N ARG A 20 -5.40 -0.18 4.02
CA ARG A 20 -6.17 -0.42 5.24
C ARG A 20 -5.21 -0.47 6.41
N ARG A 21 -5.50 0.32 7.44
CA ARG A 21 -4.61 0.50 8.59
C ARG A 21 -5.36 0.38 9.90
N PHE A 22 -4.72 -0.28 10.87
CA PHE A 22 -5.24 -0.46 12.22
C PHE A 22 -4.86 0.72 13.14
N TRP A 23 -4.89 1.93 12.61
CA TRP A 23 -4.57 3.11 13.40
C TRP A 23 -5.59 3.31 14.53
N LYS A 24 -5.13 3.65 15.73
CA LYS A 24 -6.01 4.00 16.84
C LYS A 24 -6.64 5.37 16.64
N THR A 25 -5.90 6.28 15.99
CA THR A 25 -6.35 7.63 15.69
C THR A 25 -6.08 7.94 14.21
N GLN A 26 -6.70 9.01 13.71
CA GLN A 26 -6.52 9.45 12.34
C GLN A 26 -5.09 9.99 12.14
N HIS A 27 -4.34 9.38 11.20
CA HIS A 27 -2.96 9.76 10.89
C HIS A 27 -2.82 10.63 9.64
N VAL A 28 -3.84 10.63 8.78
CA VAL A 28 -3.85 11.38 7.53
C VAL A 28 -5.19 12.10 7.38
N LYS A 29 -5.26 13.02 6.44
CA LYS A 29 -6.51 13.74 6.15
C LYS A 29 -6.78 13.76 4.64
N ILE A 30 -8.05 13.86 4.27
CA ILE A 30 -8.45 14.05 2.87
C ILE A 30 -7.82 15.34 2.36
N GLY A 31 -7.23 15.30 1.16
CA GLY A 31 -6.49 16.41 0.58
C GLY A 31 -5.06 16.54 1.04
N GLY A 32 -4.63 15.71 2.01
CA GLY A 32 -3.26 15.70 2.48
C GLY A 32 -2.33 14.98 1.50
N CYS A 33 -1.05 15.34 1.57
CA CYS A 33 0.01 14.76 0.75
C CYS A 33 1.07 14.20 1.69
N TYR A 34 1.48 12.94 1.47
CA TYR A 34 2.39 12.25 2.38
C TYR A 34 3.48 11.49 1.62
N PRO A 35 4.73 11.54 2.09
CA PRO A 35 5.81 10.80 1.45
C PRO A 35 5.62 9.29 1.62
N VAL A 36 6.02 8.53 0.61
CA VAL A 36 5.98 7.07 0.60
C VAL A 36 7.37 6.52 0.80
N THR A 37 7.54 5.68 1.82
CA THR A 37 8.80 5.03 2.12
C THR A 37 8.55 3.56 2.49
N HIS A 38 9.61 2.75 2.48
CA HIS A 38 9.58 1.39 3.02
C HIS A 38 10.42 1.26 4.29
N LYS A 39 10.91 2.39 4.82
CA LYS A 39 11.68 2.46 6.07
C LYS A 39 10.96 3.35 7.06
N MET A 40 10.98 2.96 8.34
CA MET A 40 10.39 3.77 9.41
C MET A 40 11.21 5.06 9.64
N PHE A 41 12.52 4.94 9.69
CA PHE A 41 13.46 6.07 9.78
C PHE A 41 14.11 6.24 8.41
N TYR A 42 13.81 7.35 7.74
CA TYR A 42 14.21 7.55 6.36
C TYR A 42 14.84 8.92 6.13
N GLU A 43 15.70 8.96 5.12
CA GLU A 43 16.28 10.19 4.58
C GLU A 43 15.50 10.61 3.32
N PRO A 44 15.66 11.85 2.85
CA PRO A 44 14.95 12.31 1.63
C PRO A 44 15.13 11.41 0.42
N GLU A 45 16.29 10.78 0.25
CA GLU A 45 16.58 9.86 -0.86
C GLU A 45 15.83 8.52 -0.75
N ASP A 46 15.30 8.18 0.41
CA ASP A 46 14.50 6.97 0.61
C ASP A 46 13.04 7.14 0.17
N VAL A 47 12.62 8.37 -0.12
CA VAL A 47 11.26 8.68 -0.55
C VAL A 47 11.08 8.26 -2.00
N VAL A 48 10.18 7.29 -2.24
CA VAL A 48 9.92 6.74 -3.57
C VAL A 48 8.79 7.43 -4.32
N GLY A 49 8.09 8.32 -3.65
CA GLY A 49 6.98 9.08 -4.21
C GLY A 49 6.12 9.68 -3.12
N GLU A 50 4.97 10.17 -3.51
CA GLU A 50 4.00 10.78 -2.60
C GLU A 50 2.61 10.21 -2.87
N ILE A 51 1.78 10.14 -1.82
CA ILE A 51 0.36 9.86 -1.97
C ILE A 51 -0.44 11.11 -1.67
N TYR A 52 -1.50 11.30 -2.44
CA TYR A 52 -2.52 12.33 -2.23
C TYR A 52 -3.80 11.64 -1.79
N VAL A 53 -4.24 11.89 -0.55
CA VAL A 53 -5.39 11.22 0.03
C VAL A 53 -6.67 11.81 -0.55
N THR A 54 -7.48 10.96 -1.22
CA THR A 54 -8.72 11.39 -1.86
C THR A 54 -9.96 10.97 -1.09
N ASP A 55 -9.86 9.94 -0.24
CA ASP A 55 -10.95 9.52 0.63
C ASP A 55 -10.40 8.85 1.88
N LEU A 56 -11.18 8.89 2.96
CA LEU A 56 -10.77 8.35 4.26
C LEU A 56 -12.01 8.03 5.08
N TYR A 57 -12.14 6.77 5.51
CA TYR A 57 -13.26 6.33 6.34
C TYR A 57 -12.90 5.09 7.13
N LYS A 58 -13.73 4.73 8.10
CA LYS A 58 -13.61 3.48 8.84
C LYS A 58 -14.55 2.43 8.29
N GLN A 59 -14.10 1.17 8.31
CA GLN A 59 -14.90 0.04 7.83
C GLN A 59 -14.47 -1.23 8.54
N PRO A 60 -15.41 -2.13 8.90
CA PRO A 60 -15.05 -3.48 9.33
C PRO A 60 -14.38 -4.25 8.19
N LEU A 61 -13.35 -5.03 8.50
CA LEU A 61 -12.64 -5.84 7.50
C LEU A 61 -13.56 -6.78 6.73
N GLY A 62 -14.59 -7.31 7.39
CA GLY A 62 -15.55 -8.22 6.76
C GLY A 62 -16.37 -7.62 5.63
N MET A 63 -16.36 -6.30 5.48
CA MET A 63 -17.06 -5.62 4.38
C MET A 63 -16.21 -5.52 3.11
N MET A 64 -14.97 -5.99 3.12
CA MET A 64 -14.14 -6.00 1.92
C MET A 64 -14.72 -6.92 0.85
N THR A 65 -14.64 -6.45 -0.39
CA THR A 65 -15.03 -7.20 -1.58
C THR A 65 -13.78 -7.70 -2.33
N GLU A 66 -13.98 -8.57 -3.32
CA GLU A 66 -12.89 -9.00 -4.22
C GLU A 66 -12.27 -7.80 -4.95
N ARG A 67 -13.10 -6.85 -5.35
CA ARG A 67 -12.62 -5.63 -5.99
C ARG A 67 -11.72 -4.82 -5.05
N ASP A 68 -12.11 -4.70 -3.78
CA ASP A 68 -11.33 -3.99 -2.77
C ASP A 68 -9.95 -4.63 -2.60
N ALA A 69 -9.90 -5.97 -2.56
CA ALA A 69 -8.64 -6.70 -2.47
C ALA A 69 -7.73 -6.45 -3.67
N TYR A 70 -8.30 -6.43 -4.88
CA TYR A 70 -7.55 -6.09 -6.09
C TYR A 70 -6.96 -4.68 -5.99
N LEU A 71 -7.73 -3.72 -5.51
CA LEU A 71 -7.29 -2.33 -5.37
C LEU A 71 -6.36 -2.09 -4.18
N GLU A 72 -6.13 -3.10 -3.35
CA GLU A 72 -5.10 -3.09 -2.30
C GLU A 72 -3.73 -3.54 -2.83
N GLY A 73 -3.66 -4.11 -4.02
CA GLY A 73 -2.39 -4.52 -4.60
C GLY A 73 -2.45 -5.66 -5.62
N GLY A 74 -3.59 -5.86 -6.28
CA GLY A 74 -3.74 -6.91 -7.28
C GLY A 74 -4.11 -8.26 -6.69
N TYR A 75 -4.62 -8.30 -5.47
CA TYR A 75 -4.97 -9.54 -4.77
C TYR A 75 -6.39 -10.03 -5.07
N CYS A 76 -6.60 -11.35 -4.97
CA CYS A 76 -7.93 -11.84 -4.62
C CYS A 76 -8.11 -11.68 -3.10
N LEU A 77 -9.34 -11.80 -2.59
CA LEU A 77 -9.63 -11.55 -1.19
C LEU A 77 -8.85 -12.49 -0.25
N GLU A 78 -8.74 -13.79 -0.59
CA GLU A 78 -8.00 -14.75 0.20
C GLU A 78 -6.49 -14.41 0.28
N GLU A 79 -5.91 -13.98 -0.82
CA GLU A 79 -4.51 -13.54 -0.86
C GLU A 79 -4.30 -12.31 0.01
N TYR A 80 -5.22 -11.36 -0.05
CA TYR A 80 -5.13 -10.15 0.78
C TYR A 80 -5.23 -10.49 2.27
N LYS A 81 -6.15 -11.38 2.65
CA LYS A 81 -6.28 -11.83 4.04
C LYS A 81 -4.97 -12.41 4.57
N ARG A 82 -4.33 -13.28 3.81
CA ARG A 82 -3.03 -13.87 4.18
C ARG A 82 -1.95 -12.80 4.31
N THR A 83 -1.91 -11.88 3.38
CA THR A 83 -0.93 -10.77 3.40
C THR A 83 -1.14 -9.90 4.64
N LEU A 84 -2.38 -9.54 4.96
CA LEU A 84 -2.69 -8.70 6.10
C LEU A 84 -2.37 -9.41 7.43
N GLU A 85 -2.67 -10.70 7.53
CA GLU A 85 -2.31 -11.50 8.71
C GLU A 85 -0.80 -11.53 8.92
N GLU A 86 -0.03 -11.68 7.85
CA GLU A 86 1.43 -11.67 7.93
C GLU A 86 1.97 -10.30 8.36
N ILE A 87 1.47 -9.22 7.77
CA ILE A 87 1.92 -7.86 8.08
C ILE A 87 1.62 -7.49 9.54
N ASN A 88 0.43 -7.81 10.03
CA ASN A 88 -0.03 -7.40 11.36
C ASN A 88 0.20 -8.47 12.43
N LYS A 89 0.69 -9.65 12.06
CA LYS A 89 0.99 -10.75 12.99
C LYS A 89 -0.20 -11.16 13.85
N LYS A 90 -1.40 -11.14 13.28
CA LYS A 90 -2.63 -11.56 13.94
C LYS A 90 -3.64 -12.12 12.94
N PRO A 91 -4.57 -13.01 13.40
CA PRO A 91 -5.57 -13.61 12.51
C PRO A 91 -6.53 -12.58 11.92
N TRP A 92 -7.09 -12.90 10.76
CA TRP A 92 -8.15 -12.10 10.17
C TRP A 92 -9.36 -12.06 11.10
N ASP A 93 -9.81 -10.85 11.42
CA ASP A 93 -11.01 -10.62 12.23
C ASP A 93 -11.98 -9.76 11.40
N PRO A 94 -13.08 -10.33 10.90
CA PRO A 94 -14.03 -9.58 10.07
C PRO A 94 -14.73 -8.44 10.81
N THR A 95 -14.73 -8.47 12.14
CA THR A 95 -15.35 -7.42 12.96
C THR A 95 -14.38 -6.25 13.25
N ALA A 96 -13.10 -6.44 13.00
CA ALA A 96 -12.10 -5.41 13.27
C ALA A 96 -12.34 -4.19 12.36
N SER A 97 -12.43 -3.01 12.99
CA SER A 97 -12.57 -1.75 12.26
C SER A 97 -11.21 -1.22 11.85
N VAL A 98 -11.05 -0.86 10.60
CA VAL A 98 -9.82 -0.31 10.05
C VAL A 98 -10.08 1.03 9.39
N TRP A 99 -9.07 1.88 9.34
CA TRP A 99 -9.08 3.06 8.49
C TRP A 99 -8.83 2.64 7.05
N VAL A 100 -9.72 3.06 6.15
CA VAL A 100 -9.59 2.84 4.71
C VAL A 100 -9.19 4.18 4.09
N CYS A 101 -7.98 4.22 3.56
CA CYS A 101 -7.43 5.41 2.92
C CYS A 101 -7.33 5.17 1.42
N LYS A 102 -8.06 5.96 0.65
CA LYS A 102 -7.95 5.97 -0.81
C LYS A 102 -6.99 7.08 -1.22
N PHE A 103 -6.12 6.80 -2.18
CA PHE A 103 -5.08 7.73 -2.57
C PHE A 103 -4.73 7.64 -4.05
N ARG A 104 -4.04 8.68 -4.53
CA ARG A 104 -3.33 8.69 -5.81
C ARG A 104 -1.85 8.73 -5.51
N PHE A 105 -1.08 7.87 -6.15
CA PHE A 105 0.38 7.82 -6.01
C PHE A 105 1.05 8.58 -7.15
N VAL A 106 2.03 9.43 -6.79
CA VAL A 106 2.89 10.12 -7.74
C VAL A 106 4.32 9.67 -7.46
N PRO A 107 4.95 8.92 -8.39
CA PRO A 107 6.31 8.43 -8.17
C PRO A 107 7.34 9.56 -8.20
N SER A 108 8.43 9.36 -7.45
CA SER A 108 9.63 10.17 -7.57
C SER A 108 10.48 9.69 -8.76
N ASP A 109 11.52 10.46 -9.10
CA ASP A 109 12.41 10.14 -10.22
C ASP A 109 13.09 8.78 -10.08
N VAL A 110 13.27 8.28 -8.85
CA VAL A 110 13.89 6.97 -8.61
C VAL A 110 13.07 5.80 -9.16
N LEU A 111 11.78 6.02 -9.40
CA LEU A 111 10.89 5.01 -9.97
C LEU A 111 10.63 5.21 -11.47
N ASP A 112 11.24 6.21 -12.09
CA ASP A 112 11.09 6.45 -13.53
C ASP A 112 11.83 5.35 -14.32
N PRO A 113 11.11 4.47 -15.07
CA PRO A 113 11.75 3.41 -15.84
C PRO A 113 12.59 3.93 -17.01
N ASN A 114 12.44 5.21 -17.39
CA ASN A 114 13.15 5.82 -18.51
C ASN A 114 14.37 6.65 -18.09
N GLY A 115 14.49 6.98 -16.82
CA GLY A 115 15.56 7.88 -16.36
C GLY A 115 15.87 7.81 -14.88
N GLY A 116 15.22 6.90 -14.16
CA GLY A 116 15.43 6.76 -12.72
C GLY A 116 16.69 5.99 -12.34
N THR A 117 16.90 5.79 -11.06
CA THR A 117 18.10 5.18 -10.49
C THR A 117 18.12 3.64 -10.53
N GLY A 118 17.08 3.00 -11.08
CA GLY A 118 17.03 1.57 -11.23
C GLY A 118 16.22 0.80 -10.19
N ASP A 119 15.66 1.47 -9.19
CA ASP A 119 14.85 0.81 -8.15
C ASP A 119 13.54 0.25 -8.69
N PHE A 120 13.06 0.74 -9.84
CA PHE A 120 11.84 0.26 -10.48
C PHE A 120 11.86 -1.25 -10.74
N ASP A 121 12.93 -1.76 -11.33
CA ASP A 121 13.04 -3.18 -11.66
C ASP A 121 13.09 -4.05 -10.39
N GLU A 122 13.73 -3.57 -9.34
CA GLU A 122 13.78 -4.26 -8.06
C GLU A 122 12.39 -4.32 -7.42
N TYR A 123 11.65 -3.22 -7.38
CA TYR A 123 10.30 -3.20 -6.84
C TYR A 123 9.33 -4.10 -7.62
N LYS A 124 9.49 -4.14 -8.95
CA LYS A 124 8.74 -5.04 -9.82
C LYS A 124 9.04 -6.50 -9.47
N ARG A 125 10.31 -6.87 -9.33
CA ARG A 125 10.75 -8.22 -8.95
C ARG A 125 10.17 -8.63 -7.60
N LEU A 126 10.28 -7.76 -6.59
CA LEU A 126 9.77 -8.02 -5.25
C LEU A 126 8.26 -8.24 -5.22
N TYR A 127 7.51 -7.48 -6.01
CA TYR A 127 6.06 -7.66 -6.12
C TYR A 127 5.71 -9.03 -6.68
N TYR A 128 6.32 -9.44 -7.79
CA TYR A 128 6.01 -10.73 -8.39
C TYR A 128 6.47 -11.91 -7.53
N GLU A 129 7.59 -11.80 -6.82
CA GLU A 129 8.00 -12.80 -5.83
C GLU A 129 6.96 -12.94 -4.73
N HIS A 130 6.49 -11.81 -4.18
CA HIS A 130 5.44 -11.80 -3.16
C HIS A 130 4.16 -12.48 -3.66
N MET A 131 3.71 -12.14 -4.86
CA MET A 131 2.48 -12.71 -5.42
C MET A 131 2.59 -14.22 -5.68
N ARG A 132 3.78 -14.73 -5.96
CA ARG A 132 3.99 -16.17 -6.11
C ARG A 132 4.00 -16.93 -4.77
N GLU A 133 4.32 -16.27 -3.68
CA GLU A 133 4.46 -16.90 -2.35
C GLU A 133 3.16 -16.97 -1.55
N ILE A 134 2.13 -16.28 -1.97
CA ILE A 134 0.84 -16.24 -1.25
C ILE A 134 -0.21 -17.18 -1.83
#